data_01bb106dbba7d338d0319788d5ecbaff
#
_entry.id   01bb106dbba7d338d0319788d5ecbaff
#
_cell.length_a   1.000
_cell.length_b   1.000
_cell.length_c   1.000
_cell.angle_alpha   90.00
_cell.angle_beta   90.00
_cell.angle_gamma   90.00
#
_symmetry.space_group_name_H-M   'P 1'
#
loop_
_entity.id
_entity.type
_entity.pdbx_description
1 polymer ?
#
loop_
_entity_poly.entity_id
_entity_poly.type
_entity_poly.pdbx_seq_one_letter_code
_entity_poly.pdbx_strand_id
1 'polypeptide(L)'
;MTSPAVVWVLGSDSDLPHIQDGLAALRELEITFEVRLLSAHRTPDAVDELSRNARSRGVKVLIGVAGGAAHLPGVLAARTTLPVIGVPIPTDMAGGLDSLLSIVQMPAGIPVATVAAGKSGGRNAALLAASILGVADARVAAALDAGRKTMAEKVLGRDKEKGIRVQGA
;
A
#
# COMPACT_ATOMS: atom_id res chain seq x y z
N MET A 1 -16.45 -9.07 15.90
CA MET A 1 -15.86 -8.22 14.84
C MET A 1 -14.96 -9.11 14.00
N THR A 2 -15.03 -9.05 12.68
CA THR A 2 -14.14 -9.81 11.78
C THR A 2 -12.72 -9.28 11.89
N SER A 3 -11.73 -10.18 11.97
CA SER A 3 -10.31 -9.79 12.01
C SER A 3 -9.91 -9.08 10.71
N PRO A 4 -9.12 -7.98 10.77
CA PRO A 4 -8.66 -7.29 9.57
C PRO A 4 -7.63 -8.15 8.83
N ALA A 5 -7.81 -8.32 7.51
CA ALA A 5 -6.81 -8.98 6.65
C ALA A 5 -5.63 -8.06 6.33
N VAL A 6 -5.88 -6.75 6.24
CA VAL A 6 -4.87 -5.71 5.95
C VAL A 6 -4.87 -4.67 7.07
N VAL A 7 -3.69 -4.29 7.55
CA VAL A 7 -3.55 -3.18 8.50
C VAL A 7 -2.68 -2.09 7.89
N TRP A 8 -3.25 -0.89 7.81
CA TRP A 8 -2.54 0.33 7.47
C TRP A 8 -1.99 0.99 8.73
N VAL A 9 -0.73 1.39 8.69
CA VAL A 9 -0.09 2.13 9.77
C VAL A 9 0.45 3.43 9.20
N LEU A 10 -0.09 4.56 9.69
CA LEU A 10 0.27 5.90 9.25
C LEU A 10 1.18 6.54 10.30
N GLY A 11 2.28 7.14 9.85
CA GLY A 11 3.21 7.88 10.73
C GLY A 11 2.64 9.22 11.22
N SER A 12 1.71 9.80 10.44
CA SER A 12 1.03 11.05 10.72
C SER A 12 -0.42 11.01 10.23
N ASP A 13 -1.31 11.78 10.84
CA ASP A 13 -2.68 12.02 10.37
C ASP A 13 -2.72 12.75 9.02
N SER A 14 -1.70 13.56 8.73
CA SER A 14 -1.49 14.20 7.42
C SER A 14 -1.34 13.20 6.27
N ASP A 15 -1.05 11.92 6.54
CA ASP A 15 -0.87 10.88 5.54
C ASP A 15 -2.23 10.32 5.04
N LEU A 16 -3.30 10.52 5.81
CA LEU A 16 -4.62 9.97 5.54
C LEU A 16 -5.19 10.32 4.15
N PRO A 17 -5.05 11.53 3.61
CA PRO A 17 -5.53 11.87 2.28
C PRO A 17 -4.88 11.04 1.15
N HIS A 18 -3.65 10.57 1.36
CA HIS A 18 -2.90 9.79 0.37
C HIS A 18 -3.36 8.34 0.24
N ILE A 19 -4.10 7.80 1.22
CA ILE A 19 -4.55 6.41 1.22
C ILE A 19 -6.04 6.23 0.91
N GLN A 20 -6.82 7.30 0.77
CA GLN A 20 -8.29 7.22 0.58
C GLN A 20 -8.69 6.33 -0.60
N ASP A 21 -8.02 6.48 -1.75
CA ASP A 21 -8.27 5.64 -2.93
C ASP A 21 -7.90 4.16 -2.69
N GLY A 22 -6.91 3.91 -1.82
CA GLY A 22 -6.54 2.56 -1.39
C GLY A 22 -7.61 1.95 -0.47
N LEU A 23 -8.13 2.72 0.49
CA LEU A 23 -9.21 2.26 1.36
C LEU A 23 -10.48 1.96 0.56
N ALA A 24 -10.80 2.81 -0.45
CA ALA A 24 -11.91 2.57 -1.36
C ALA A 24 -11.71 1.27 -2.15
N ALA A 25 -10.51 1.03 -2.69
CA ALA A 25 -10.20 -0.20 -3.43
C ALA A 25 -10.35 -1.46 -2.56
N LEU A 26 -9.92 -1.44 -1.29
CA LEU A 26 -10.12 -2.57 -0.39
C LEU A 26 -11.60 -2.83 -0.09
N ARG A 27 -12.43 -1.77 0.04
CA ARG A 27 -13.88 -1.91 0.22
C ARG A 27 -14.54 -2.52 -1.03
N GLU A 28 -14.18 -2.04 -2.22
CA GLU A 28 -14.67 -2.59 -3.50
C GLU A 28 -14.33 -4.08 -3.66
N LEU A 29 -13.17 -4.51 -3.14
CA LEU A 29 -12.71 -5.91 -3.16
C LEU A 29 -13.22 -6.72 -1.96
N GLU A 30 -14.05 -6.13 -1.07
CA GLU A 30 -14.57 -6.74 0.15
C GLU A 30 -13.47 -7.31 1.08
N ILE A 31 -12.30 -6.65 1.11
CA ILE A 31 -11.18 -7.00 1.97
C ILE A 31 -11.30 -6.22 3.28
N THR A 32 -11.30 -6.93 4.41
CA THR A 32 -11.34 -6.32 5.74
C THR A 32 -10.03 -5.63 6.06
N PHE A 33 -10.11 -4.41 6.60
CA PHE A 33 -8.91 -3.65 6.98
C PHE A 33 -9.11 -2.84 8.25
N GLU A 34 -7.99 -2.47 8.84
CA GLU A 34 -7.87 -1.54 9.97
C GLU A 34 -6.89 -0.43 9.61
N VAL A 35 -7.11 0.79 10.09
CA VAL A 35 -6.17 1.92 9.95
C VAL A 35 -5.72 2.34 11.34
N ARG A 36 -4.43 2.42 11.56
CA ARG A 36 -3.80 2.84 12.82
C ARG A 36 -2.90 4.06 12.59
N LEU A 37 -2.91 4.97 13.52
CA LEU A 37 -1.99 6.10 13.57
C LEU A 37 -0.91 5.79 14.62
N LEU A 38 0.28 5.40 14.16
CA LEU A 38 1.42 5.05 15.02
C LEU A 38 2.72 5.52 14.37
N SER A 39 3.59 6.11 15.15
CA SER A 39 4.88 6.61 14.67
C SER A 39 6.03 5.71 15.13
N ALA A 40 6.89 5.30 14.20
CA ALA A 40 8.09 4.54 14.53
C ALA A 40 9.03 5.27 15.52
N HIS A 41 9.02 6.62 15.49
CA HIS A 41 9.89 7.44 16.33
C HIS A 41 9.23 7.91 17.63
N ARG A 42 7.90 8.13 17.62
CA ARG A 42 7.18 8.73 18.75
C ARG A 42 6.41 7.71 19.57
N THR A 43 6.05 6.57 19.00
CA THR A 43 5.31 5.46 19.64
C THR A 43 5.92 4.10 19.28
N PRO A 44 7.25 3.90 19.48
CA PRO A 44 7.94 2.71 19.01
C PRO A 44 7.39 1.41 19.61
N ASP A 45 7.05 1.41 20.90
CA ASP A 45 6.52 0.22 21.59
C ASP A 45 5.17 -0.22 21.00
N ALA A 46 4.29 0.73 20.69
CA ALA A 46 3.00 0.42 20.07
C ALA A 46 3.15 -0.12 18.62
N VAL A 47 4.16 0.33 17.88
CA VAL A 47 4.50 -0.21 16.54
C VAL A 47 5.05 -1.64 16.68
N ASP A 48 5.92 -1.88 17.67
CA ASP A 48 6.47 -3.21 17.96
C ASP A 48 5.36 -4.20 18.33
N GLU A 49 4.49 -3.82 19.26
CA GLU A 49 3.35 -4.63 19.71
C GLU A 49 2.40 -4.97 18.56
N LEU A 50 2.00 -3.96 17.76
CA LEU A 50 1.13 -4.18 16.61
C LEU A 50 1.75 -5.18 15.64
N SER A 51 3.03 -5.02 15.29
CA SER A 51 3.72 -5.83 14.30
C SER A 51 3.88 -7.29 14.75
N ARG A 52 4.28 -7.51 16.01
CA ARG A 52 4.45 -8.86 16.59
C ARG A 52 3.13 -9.60 16.67
N ASN A 53 2.05 -8.91 17.05
CA ASN A 53 0.73 -9.50 17.25
C ASN A 53 -0.11 -9.57 15.96
N ALA A 54 0.36 -8.99 14.83
CA ALA A 54 -0.40 -8.92 13.60
C ALA A 54 -0.85 -10.33 13.11
N ARG A 55 0.06 -11.29 13.09
CA ARG A 55 -0.24 -12.66 12.62
C ARG A 55 -1.28 -13.36 13.48
N SER A 56 -1.18 -13.29 14.80
CA SER A 56 -2.14 -13.92 15.73
C SER A 56 -3.52 -13.26 15.68
N ARG A 57 -3.59 -11.99 15.28
CA ARG A 57 -4.83 -11.25 15.01
C ARG A 57 -5.48 -11.59 13.67
N GLY A 58 -4.86 -12.45 12.85
CA GLY A 58 -5.37 -12.85 11.53
C GLY A 58 -4.94 -11.92 10.38
N VAL A 59 -4.12 -10.90 10.65
CA VAL A 59 -3.57 -10.00 9.62
C VAL A 59 -2.69 -10.78 8.64
N LYS A 60 -2.79 -10.45 7.36
CA LYS A 60 -2.03 -11.08 6.28
C LYS A 60 -1.01 -10.12 5.65
N VAL A 61 -1.30 -8.82 5.63
CA VAL A 61 -0.44 -7.78 5.03
C VAL A 61 -0.45 -6.55 5.92
N LEU A 62 0.72 -5.97 6.16
CA LEU A 62 0.89 -4.64 6.77
C LEU A 62 1.24 -3.63 5.69
N ILE A 63 0.67 -2.42 5.78
CA ILE A 63 1.01 -1.31 4.89
C ILE A 63 1.47 -0.15 5.76
N GLY A 64 2.75 0.20 5.66
CA GLY A 64 3.34 1.34 6.34
C GLY A 64 3.35 2.57 5.43
N VAL A 65 2.88 3.71 5.95
CA VAL A 65 2.76 4.97 5.21
C VAL A 65 3.56 6.03 5.96
N ALA A 66 4.55 6.63 5.32
CA ALA A 66 5.43 7.58 5.98
C ALA A 66 6.12 8.54 4.99
N GLY A 67 6.46 9.73 5.48
CA GLY A 67 7.21 10.76 4.77
C GLY A 67 8.50 11.16 5.48
N GLY A 68 9.42 11.79 4.76
CA GLY A 68 10.70 12.24 5.27
C GLY A 68 11.61 11.07 5.65
N ALA A 69 12.04 11.01 6.92
CA ALA A 69 12.70 9.84 7.52
C ALA A 69 11.67 8.71 7.68
N ALA A 70 11.25 8.15 6.58
CA ALA A 70 10.13 7.22 6.45
C ALA A 70 10.47 5.80 6.93
N HIS A 71 10.93 5.68 8.18
CA HIS A 71 11.42 4.42 8.75
C HIS A 71 10.31 3.43 9.12
N LEU A 72 9.06 3.89 9.21
CA LEU A 72 7.94 3.07 9.70
C LEU A 72 7.77 1.73 8.98
N PRO A 73 7.77 1.64 7.63
CA PRO A 73 7.63 0.36 6.94
C PRO A 73 8.77 -0.62 7.27
N GLY A 74 10.02 -0.12 7.36
CA GLY A 74 11.17 -0.92 7.75
C GLY A 74 11.09 -1.43 9.18
N VAL A 75 10.61 -0.60 10.12
CA VAL A 75 10.39 -1.00 11.52
C VAL A 75 9.31 -2.08 11.62
N LEU A 76 8.20 -1.94 10.87
CA LEU A 76 7.18 -2.98 10.78
C LEU A 76 7.77 -4.30 10.26
N ALA A 77 8.52 -4.26 9.15
CA ALA A 77 9.12 -5.44 8.53
C ALA A 77 10.14 -6.15 9.43
N ALA A 78 10.86 -5.40 10.26
CA ALA A 78 11.82 -5.97 11.22
C ALA A 78 11.15 -6.76 12.36
N ARG A 79 9.84 -6.66 12.56
CA ARG A 79 9.10 -7.26 13.67
C ARG A 79 8.12 -8.36 13.29
N THR A 80 7.95 -8.62 11.99
CA THR A 80 7.07 -9.66 11.48
C THR A 80 7.62 -10.30 10.22
N THR A 81 7.18 -11.52 9.94
CA THR A 81 7.41 -12.19 8.65
C THR A 81 6.19 -12.10 7.72
N LEU A 82 5.18 -11.28 8.06
CA LEU A 82 4.11 -10.94 7.13
C LEU A 82 4.64 -10.01 6.04
N PRO A 83 4.07 -10.06 4.84
CA PRO A 83 4.37 -9.06 3.81
C PRO A 83 4.15 -7.64 4.32
N VAL A 84 5.14 -6.77 4.12
CA VAL A 84 5.06 -5.35 4.44
C VAL A 84 5.19 -4.54 3.15
N ILE A 85 4.24 -3.64 2.94
CA ILE A 85 4.21 -2.71 1.81
C ILE A 85 4.49 -1.31 2.34
N GLY A 86 5.39 -0.58 1.69
CA GLY A 86 5.75 0.79 2.03
C GLY A 86 5.18 1.79 1.04
N VAL A 87 4.49 2.81 1.54
CA VAL A 87 3.96 3.93 0.75
C VAL A 87 4.73 5.20 1.10
N PRO A 88 5.61 5.68 0.21
CA PRO A 88 6.28 6.96 0.40
C PRO A 88 5.28 8.12 0.32
N ILE A 89 5.37 9.07 1.24
CA ILE A 89 4.61 10.32 1.18
C ILE A 89 5.46 11.42 0.56
N PRO A 90 4.96 12.18 -0.40
CA PRO A 90 5.65 13.33 -0.95
C PRO A 90 6.00 14.36 0.12
N THR A 91 7.22 14.90 0.06
CA THR A 91 7.73 15.96 0.91
C THR A 91 8.30 17.08 0.04
N ASP A 92 8.69 18.20 0.65
CA ASP A 92 9.33 19.31 -0.06
C ASP A 92 10.75 18.95 -0.54
N MET A 93 11.39 17.94 0.06
CA MET A 93 12.70 17.47 -0.36
C MET A 93 12.61 16.65 -1.65
N ALA A 94 12.93 17.24 -2.77
CA ALA A 94 12.95 16.61 -4.11
C ALA A 94 11.68 15.81 -4.43
N GLY A 95 10.50 16.34 -4.03
CA GLY A 95 9.22 15.72 -4.30
C GLY A 95 8.97 14.40 -3.55
N GLY A 96 9.67 14.15 -2.45
CA GLY A 96 9.54 12.94 -1.63
C GLY A 96 10.59 11.86 -1.93
N LEU A 97 11.69 12.22 -2.58
CA LEU A 97 12.81 11.28 -2.80
C LEU A 97 13.41 10.77 -1.49
N ASP A 98 13.45 11.60 -0.45
CA ASP A 98 13.82 11.24 0.91
C ASP A 98 12.96 10.10 1.47
N SER A 99 11.64 10.22 1.33
CA SER A 99 10.69 9.19 1.75
C SER A 99 10.90 7.88 0.98
N LEU A 100 11.04 7.98 -0.35
CA LEU A 100 11.25 6.84 -1.22
C LEU A 100 12.54 6.10 -0.85
N LEU A 101 13.66 6.80 -0.74
CA LEU A 101 14.95 6.19 -0.41
C LEU A 101 14.97 5.60 1.00
N SER A 102 14.32 6.25 1.96
CA SER A 102 14.18 5.72 3.34
C SER A 102 13.42 4.40 3.40
N ILE A 103 12.47 4.16 2.48
CA ILE A 103 11.65 2.94 2.46
C ILE A 103 12.26 1.85 1.59
N VAL A 104 12.80 2.21 0.40
CA VAL A 104 13.22 1.20 -0.59
C VAL A 104 14.58 0.58 -0.26
N GLN A 105 15.49 1.32 0.41
CA GLN A 105 16.86 0.89 0.70
C GLN A 105 16.94 0.00 1.94
N MET A 106 16.21 -1.12 1.93
CA MET A 106 16.22 -2.08 3.02
C MET A 106 17.45 -3.00 2.99
N PRO A 107 17.98 -3.40 4.16
CA PRO A 107 19.06 -4.37 4.22
C PRO A 107 18.58 -5.75 3.76
N ALA A 108 19.53 -6.57 3.28
CA ALA A 108 19.25 -7.94 2.91
C ALA A 108 18.64 -8.73 4.09
N GLY A 109 17.55 -9.46 3.81
CA GLY A 109 16.83 -10.26 4.80
C GLY A 109 15.59 -9.58 5.39
N ILE A 110 15.43 -8.26 5.27
CA ILE A 110 14.24 -7.52 5.76
C ILE A 110 13.61 -6.74 4.60
N PRO A 111 12.83 -7.39 3.72
CA PRO A 111 12.27 -6.73 2.55
C PRO A 111 11.04 -5.88 2.88
N VAL A 112 10.90 -4.76 2.17
CA VAL A 112 9.67 -3.94 2.09
C VAL A 112 9.30 -3.75 0.63
N ALA A 113 8.08 -4.15 0.26
CA ALA A 113 7.55 -3.94 -1.10
C ALA A 113 7.16 -2.47 -1.28
N THR A 114 8.05 -1.65 -1.83
CA THR A 114 7.83 -0.21 -1.99
C THR A 114 7.00 0.08 -3.24
N VAL A 115 5.95 0.89 -3.10
CA VAL A 115 5.08 1.33 -4.20
C VAL A 115 5.33 2.81 -4.57
N ALA A 116 4.54 3.35 -5.51
CA ALA A 116 4.65 4.75 -5.91
C ALA A 116 4.40 5.72 -4.73
N ALA A 117 4.89 6.95 -4.84
CA ALA A 117 4.65 7.98 -3.83
C ALA A 117 3.23 8.57 -3.92
N GLY A 118 2.70 8.99 -2.78
CA GLY A 118 1.44 9.71 -2.65
C GLY A 118 0.19 8.88 -3.00
N LYS A 119 -0.83 9.53 -3.56
CA LYS A 119 -2.15 8.92 -3.83
C LYS A 119 -2.09 7.65 -4.70
N SER A 120 -1.29 7.68 -5.77
CA SER A 120 -1.10 6.49 -6.61
C SER A 120 -0.48 5.33 -5.82
N GLY A 121 0.43 5.64 -4.90
CA GLY A 121 1.03 4.68 -3.99
C GLY A 121 0.00 4.06 -3.04
N GLY A 122 -0.87 4.88 -2.45
CA GLY A 122 -1.94 4.38 -1.60
C GLY A 122 -2.86 3.38 -2.32
N ARG A 123 -3.30 3.71 -3.55
CA ARG A 123 -4.10 2.77 -4.35
C ARG A 123 -3.31 1.51 -4.72
N ASN A 124 -2.07 1.66 -5.16
CA ASN A 124 -1.22 0.51 -5.55
C ASN A 124 -0.88 -0.39 -4.36
N ALA A 125 -0.71 0.16 -3.16
CA ALA A 125 -0.50 -0.64 -1.94
C ALA A 125 -1.71 -1.53 -1.64
N ALA A 126 -2.93 -0.99 -1.76
CA ALA A 126 -4.16 -1.78 -1.61
C ALA A 126 -4.25 -2.90 -2.65
N LEU A 127 -3.99 -2.59 -3.92
CA LEU A 127 -4.04 -3.59 -5.00
C LEU A 127 -2.93 -4.65 -4.87
N LEU A 128 -1.73 -4.27 -4.40
CA LEU A 128 -0.66 -5.22 -4.11
C LEU A 128 -1.02 -6.12 -2.93
N ALA A 129 -1.59 -5.57 -1.86
CA ALA A 129 -2.11 -6.37 -0.74
C ALA A 129 -3.19 -7.34 -1.22
N ALA A 130 -4.13 -6.87 -2.05
CA ALA A 130 -5.14 -7.72 -2.66
C ALA A 130 -4.52 -8.82 -3.55
N SER A 131 -3.47 -8.51 -4.33
CA SER A 131 -2.76 -9.50 -5.14
C SER A 131 -2.10 -10.59 -4.29
N ILE A 132 -1.51 -10.21 -3.14
CA ILE A 132 -0.95 -11.16 -2.17
C ILE A 132 -2.04 -12.08 -1.61
N LEU A 133 -3.19 -11.52 -1.23
CA LEU A 133 -4.33 -12.29 -0.73
C LEU A 133 -4.93 -13.19 -1.82
N GLY A 134 -5.00 -12.69 -3.06
CA GLY A 134 -5.54 -13.40 -4.22
C GLY A 134 -4.75 -14.65 -4.61
N VAL A 135 -3.52 -14.84 -4.14
CA VAL A 135 -2.77 -16.10 -4.32
C VAL A 135 -3.50 -17.29 -3.69
N ALA A 136 -4.23 -17.06 -2.59
CA ALA A 136 -4.96 -18.09 -1.87
C ALA A 136 -6.50 -17.88 -1.86
N ASP A 137 -7.00 -16.76 -2.38
CA ASP A 137 -8.42 -16.41 -2.45
C ASP A 137 -8.83 -16.15 -3.90
N ALA A 138 -9.46 -17.13 -4.54
CA ALA A 138 -9.91 -17.07 -5.93
C ALA A 138 -10.93 -15.94 -6.18
N ARG A 139 -11.75 -15.56 -5.18
CA ARG A 139 -12.69 -14.44 -5.28
C ARG A 139 -11.93 -13.11 -5.44
N VAL A 140 -10.90 -12.89 -4.64
CA VAL A 140 -10.06 -11.69 -4.74
C VAL A 140 -9.29 -11.67 -6.08
N ALA A 141 -8.75 -12.81 -6.52
CA ALA A 141 -8.07 -12.91 -7.81
C ALA A 141 -9.01 -12.53 -8.98
N ALA A 142 -10.21 -13.11 -9.03
CA ALA A 142 -11.20 -12.79 -10.06
C ALA A 142 -11.63 -11.31 -10.05
N ALA A 143 -11.79 -10.71 -8.87
CA ALA A 143 -12.13 -9.29 -8.75
C ALA A 143 -11.00 -8.37 -9.27
N LEU A 144 -9.73 -8.73 -9.03
CA LEU A 144 -8.58 -8.02 -9.58
C LEU A 144 -8.53 -8.10 -11.11
N ASP A 145 -8.78 -9.27 -11.69
CA ASP A 145 -8.82 -9.47 -13.14
C ASP A 145 -9.95 -8.64 -13.77
N ALA A 146 -11.14 -8.65 -13.19
CA ALA A 146 -12.26 -7.82 -13.63
C ALA A 146 -11.92 -6.33 -13.57
N GLY A 147 -11.27 -5.87 -12.50
CA GLY A 147 -10.81 -4.49 -12.36
C GLY A 147 -9.81 -4.08 -13.45
N ARG A 148 -8.84 -4.96 -13.77
CA ARG A 148 -7.87 -4.73 -14.86
C ARG A 148 -8.55 -4.65 -16.23
N LYS A 149 -9.52 -5.54 -16.50
CA LYS A 149 -10.31 -5.51 -17.73
C LYS A 149 -11.06 -4.18 -17.88
N THR A 150 -11.73 -3.74 -16.83
CA THR A 150 -12.43 -2.43 -16.82
C THR A 150 -11.48 -1.25 -17.08
N MET A 151 -10.27 -1.27 -16.50
CA MET A 151 -9.27 -0.23 -16.78
C MET A 151 -8.84 -0.23 -18.24
N ALA A 152 -8.59 -1.41 -18.83
CA ALA A 152 -8.22 -1.54 -20.24
C ALA A 152 -9.34 -1.02 -21.17
N GLU A 153 -10.59 -1.41 -20.91
CA GLU A 153 -11.76 -0.96 -21.67
C GLU A 153 -11.91 0.57 -21.65
N LYS A 154 -11.69 1.21 -20.49
CA LYS A 154 -11.69 2.68 -20.37
C LYS A 154 -10.63 3.35 -21.23
N VAL A 155 -9.41 2.80 -21.28
CA VAL A 155 -8.32 3.35 -22.10
C VAL A 155 -8.66 3.19 -23.59
N LEU A 156 -9.09 2.00 -24.01
CA LEU A 156 -9.46 1.71 -25.40
C LEU A 156 -10.68 2.54 -25.85
N GLY A 157 -11.65 2.80 -24.96
CA GLY A 157 -12.78 3.69 -25.22
C GLY A 157 -12.31 5.12 -25.50
N ARG A 158 -11.44 5.66 -24.66
CA ARG A 158 -10.87 7.01 -24.85
C ARG A 158 -10.02 7.12 -26.12
N ASP A 159 -9.28 6.08 -26.49
CA ASP A 159 -8.52 6.06 -27.74
C ASP A 159 -9.45 6.18 -28.94
N LYS A 160 -10.54 5.42 -28.95
CA LYS A 160 -11.56 5.51 -30.01
C LYS A 160 -12.23 6.89 -30.09
N GLU A 161 -12.60 7.47 -28.94
CA GLU A 161 -13.26 8.78 -28.87
C GLU A 161 -12.34 9.92 -29.33
N LYS A 162 -11.08 9.91 -28.91
CA LYS A 162 -10.11 10.98 -29.20
C LYS A 162 -9.47 10.87 -30.56
N GLY A 163 -9.52 9.71 -31.22
CA GLY A 163 -8.94 9.47 -32.54
C GLY A 163 -7.44 9.76 -32.63
N ILE A 164 -6.72 9.66 -31.50
CA ILE A 164 -5.27 9.95 -31.46
C ILE A 164 -4.54 8.86 -32.23
N ARG A 165 -4.16 9.15 -33.48
CA ARG A 165 -3.32 8.29 -34.30
C ARG A 165 -2.13 9.11 -34.79
N VAL A 166 -0.93 8.80 -34.30
CA VAL A 166 0.31 9.34 -34.87
C VAL A 166 0.81 8.32 -35.90
N GLN A 167 0.70 8.70 -37.19
CA GLN A 167 1.36 7.95 -38.25
C GLN A 167 2.73 8.57 -38.45
N GLY A 168 3.79 7.81 -38.19
CA GLY A 168 5.14 8.17 -38.59
C GLY A 168 5.33 7.88 -40.09
N ALA A 169 6.04 8.78 -40.77
CA ALA A 169 6.52 8.57 -42.15
C ALA A 169 7.71 7.61 -42.13
#